data_76564f5289eb2f8b5f1beced99c00d5e
#
_entry.id   76564f5289eb2f8b5f1beced99c00d5e
#
_cell.length_a   1.000
_cell.length_b   1.000
_cell.length_c   1.000
_cell.angle_alpha   90.00
_cell.angle_beta   90.00
_cell.angle_gamma   90.00
#
_symmetry.space_group_name_H-M   'P 1'
#
loop_
_entity.id
_entity.type
_entity.pdbx_description
1 polymer ?
#
loop_
_entity_poly.entity_id
_entity_poly.type
_entity_poly.pdbx_seq_one_letter_code
_entity_poly.pdbx_strand_id
1 'polypeptide(L)'
;MMDDMLKVLFAGSPEVAVPSLKLLAEDSRHFEVVAVLTRPDAPTGRGRKLVANPVKQAALKLGIPVLESDPAAPGFLEELAATGAEAAAVVAYGKILKQPVLDALPLGWYNLHFSLLPQWRGAAPVQRAIWAGDTLTGATVFRITRDMDAGPILAQSTVEIGAHETSGELLARLAEDGSHVLAASLEALAEGRVSPIEQQPGAFEVAAKIRVEDAHIRFDMPVFAAD
;
A
#
# COMPACT_ATOMS: atom_id res chain seq x y z
N MET A 1 26.76 -15.62 -11.88
CA MET A 1 25.55 -16.11 -11.22
C MET A 1 24.42 -15.31 -11.86
N MET A 2 23.42 -15.95 -12.44
CA MET A 2 22.19 -15.24 -12.80
C MET A 2 21.59 -14.86 -11.44
N ASP A 3 21.49 -13.55 -11.13
CA ASP A 3 20.72 -13.10 -9.98
C ASP A 3 19.29 -13.55 -10.27
N ASP A 4 18.75 -14.48 -9.47
CA ASP A 4 17.36 -14.88 -9.56
C ASP A 4 16.50 -13.67 -9.20
N MET A 5 15.71 -13.21 -10.17
CA MET A 5 14.75 -12.13 -9.93
C MET A 5 13.81 -12.50 -8.80
N LEU A 6 13.55 -11.58 -7.88
CA LEU A 6 12.56 -11.78 -6.83
C LEU A 6 11.17 -11.92 -7.44
N LYS A 7 10.51 -13.05 -7.20
CA LYS A 7 9.12 -13.29 -7.64
C LYS A 7 8.14 -12.61 -6.69
N VAL A 8 7.50 -11.56 -7.16
CA VAL A 8 6.62 -10.70 -6.37
C VAL A 8 5.16 -10.87 -6.75
N LEU A 9 4.30 -11.15 -5.78
CA LEU A 9 2.87 -10.91 -5.88
C LEU A 9 2.61 -9.44 -5.57
N PHE A 10 1.94 -8.71 -6.47
CA PHE A 10 1.51 -7.35 -6.16
C PHE A 10 0.05 -7.34 -5.68
N ALA A 11 -0.25 -6.70 -4.56
CA ALA A 11 -1.61 -6.58 -4.04
C ALA A 11 -2.04 -5.11 -3.90
N GLY A 12 -3.06 -4.70 -4.65
CA GLY A 12 -3.55 -3.32 -4.64
C GLY A 12 -4.85 -3.15 -5.41
N SER A 13 -5.48 -1.98 -5.32
CA SER A 13 -6.71 -1.70 -6.06
C SER A 13 -6.82 -0.27 -6.61
N PRO A 14 -6.60 0.81 -5.83
CA PRO A 14 -6.80 2.19 -6.29
C PRO A 14 -5.62 2.71 -7.12
N GLU A 15 -5.81 3.89 -7.71
CA GLU A 15 -4.83 4.57 -8.57
C GLU A 15 -3.48 4.75 -7.88
N VAL A 16 -3.45 5.05 -6.60
CA VAL A 16 -2.21 5.26 -5.81
C VAL A 16 -1.31 4.02 -5.72
N ALA A 17 -1.82 2.84 -6.07
CA ALA A 17 -1.04 1.62 -6.13
C ALA A 17 -0.38 1.38 -7.50
N VAL A 18 -0.83 2.09 -8.54
CA VAL A 18 -0.37 1.89 -9.92
C VAL A 18 1.11 2.24 -10.13
N PRO A 19 1.66 3.34 -9.56
CA PRO A 19 3.08 3.64 -9.68
C PRO A 19 3.98 2.49 -9.21
N SER A 20 3.69 1.93 -8.03
CA SER A 20 4.45 0.80 -7.48
C SER A 20 4.36 -0.46 -8.35
N LEU A 21 3.17 -0.79 -8.88
CA LEU A 21 3.01 -1.93 -9.79
C LEU A 21 3.85 -1.75 -11.05
N LYS A 22 3.80 -0.57 -11.68
CA LYS A 22 4.54 -0.27 -12.90
C LYS A 22 6.05 -0.36 -12.66
N LEU A 23 6.54 0.29 -11.60
CA LEU A 23 7.96 0.29 -11.28
C LEU A 23 8.51 -1.13 -11.10
N LEU A 24 7.81 -1.97 -10.32
CA LEU A 24 8.22 -3.36 -10.12
C LEU A 24 8.17 -4.19 -11.41
N ALA A 25 7.16 -3.98 -12.26
CA ALA A 25 7.02 -4.70 -13.53
C ALA A 25 8.03 -4.25 -14.61
N GLU A 26 8.46 -2.98 -14.57
CA GLU A 26 9.43 -2.42 -15.51
C GLU A 26 10.88 -2.76 -15.14
N ASP A 27 11.16 -2.97 -13.84
CA ASP A 27 12.49 -3.37 -13.37
C ASP A 27 12.69 -4.91 -13.44
N SER A 28 12.68 -5.42 -14.65
CA SER A 28 12.86 -6.84 -14.96
C SER A 28 14.26 -7.40 -14.66
N ARG A 29 15.16 -6.61 -14.09
CA ARG A 29 16.46 -7.11 -13.60
C ARG A 29 16.36 -7.64 -12.19
N HIS A 30 15.51 -7.02 -11.36
CA HIS A 30 15.41 -7.35 -9.95
C HIS A 30 14.10 -8.08 -9.61
N PHE A 31 13.02 -7.85 -10.40
CA PHE A 31 11.69 -8.34 -10.08
C PHE A 31 11.03 -9.08 -11.23
N GLU A 32 10.30 -10.13 -10.89
CA GLU A 32 9.27 -10.75 -11.71
C GLU A 32 7.92 -10.59 -11.00
N VAL A 33 7.03 -9.73 -11.49
CA VAL A 33 5.67 -9.62 -10.96
C VAL A 33 4.85 -10.79 -11.50
N VAL A 34 4.78 -11.87 -10.73
CA VAL A 34 4.16 -13.15 -11.16
C VAL A 34 2.64 -13.12 -11.19
N ALA A 35 2.01 -12.29 -10.36
CA ALA A 35 0.57 -12.06 -10.37
C ALA A 35 0.20 -10.76 -9.66
N VAL A 36 -0.99 -10.24 -9.95
CA VAL A 36 -1.61 -9.11 -9.27
C VAL A 36 -2.86 -9.56 -8.55
N LEU A 37 -2.90 -9.39 -7.24
CA LEU A 37 -4.07 -9.62 -6.40
C LEU A 37 -4.83 -8.31 -6.23
N THR A 38 -6.09 -8.27 -6.66
CA THR A 38 -6.89 -7.05 -6.59
C THR A 38 -8.34 -7.35 -6.24
N ARG A 39 -9.10 -6.29 -5.95
CA ARG A 39 -10.53 -6.44 -5.68
C ARG A 39 -11.29 -6.66 -7.00
N PRO A 40 -12.39 -7.44 -6.97
CA PRO A 40 -13.24 -7.62 -8.14
C PRO A 40 -13.78 -6.30 -8.70
N ASP A 41 -14.21 -6.34 -9.96
CA ASP A 41 -14.88 -5.24 -10.62
C ASP A 41 -16.08 -4.77 -9.80
N ALA A 42 -16.24 -3.45 -9.69
CA ALA A 42 -17.30 -2.86 -8.90
C ALA A 42 -18.22 -1.97 -9.75
N PRO A 43 -19.52 -1.89 -9.41
CA PRO A 43 -20.44 -0.98 -10.08
C PRO A 43 -20.05 0.47 -9.85
N THR A 44 -19.81 1.24 -10.91
CA THR A 44 -19.43 2.65 -10.86
C THR A 44 -20.40 3.53 -11.66
N GLY A 45 -20.51 4.80 -11.24
CA GLY A 45 -21.34 5.81 -11.90
C GLY A 45 -22.84 5.56 -11.81
N ARG A 46 -23.62 6.48 -12.41
CA ARG A 46 -25.10 6.44 -12.39
C ARG A 46 -25.68 5.18 -13.05
N GLY A 47 -24.98 4.59 -14.03
CA GLY A 47 -25.41 3.38 -14.74
C GLY A 47 -25.01 2.07 -14.07
N ARG A 48 -24.31 2.08 -12.92
CA ARG A 48 -23.83 0.90 -12.20
C ARG A 48 -23.11 -0.12 -13.09
N LYS A 49 -22.39 0.37 -14.12
CA LYS A 49 -21.60 -0.49 -15.00
C LYS A 49 -20.43 -1.05 -14.20
N LEU A 50 -20.17 -2.34 -14.34
CA LEU A 50 -18.98 -2.97 -13.77
C LEU A 50 -17.73 -2.41 -14.43
N VAL A 51 -16.82 -1.89 -13.62
CA VAL A 51 -15.57 -1.30 -14.11
C VAL A 51 -14.40 -1.91 -13.32
N ALA A 52 -13.40 -2.34 -14.06
CA ALA A 52 -12.14 -2.80 -13.50
C ALA A 52 -11.47 -1.65 -12.74
N ASN A 53 -10.93 -1.95 -11.55
CA ASN A 53 -10.18 -0.97 -10.79
C ASN A 53 -8.84 -0.62 -11.49
N PRO A 54 -8.19 0.51 -11.13
CA PRO A 54 -6.98 0.99 -11.79
C PRO A 54 -5.83 -0.04 -11.83
N VAL A 55 -5.62 -0.79 -10.74
CA VAL A 55 -4.56 -1.81 -10.66
C VAL A 55 -4.85 -2.97 -11.61
N LYS A 56 -6.11 -3.45 -11.69
CA LYS A 56 -6.49 -4.48 -12.67
C LYS A 56 -6.27 -4.00 -14.10
N GLN A 57 -6.65 -2.76 -14.41
CA GLN A 57 -6.43 -2.20 -15.74
C GLN A 57 -4.93 -2.11 -16.09
N ALA A 58 -4.09 -1.72 -15.13
CA ALA A 58 -2.64 -1.67 -15.32
C ALA A 58 -2.05 -3.08 -15.51
N ALA A 59 -2.45 -4.05 -14.68
CA ALA A 59 -1.99 -5.43 -14.79
C ALA A 59 -2.31 -6.05 -16.17
N LEU A 60 -3.55 -5.86 -16.65
CA LEU A 60 -3.96 -6.35 -17.97
C LEU A 60 -3.16 -5.71 -19.12
N LYS A 61 -2.84 -4.42 -19.02
CA LYS A 61 -1.97 -3.73 -20.01
C LYS A 61 -0.54 -4.26 -20.00
N LEU A 62 -0.04 -4.66 -18.83
CA LEU A 62 1.29 -5.23 -18.65
C LEU A 62 1.35 -6.74 -18.95
N GLY A 63 0.20 -7.38 -19.23
CA GLY A 63 0.13 -8.82 -19.47
C GLY A 63 0.34 -9.69 -18.22
N ILE A 64 0.16 -9.11 -17.02
CA ILE A 64 0.35 -9.80 -15.74
C ILE A 64 -0.94 -10.52 -15.33
N PRO A 65 -0.89 -11.79 -14.90
CA PRO A 65 -2.05 -12.53 -14.39
C PRO A 65 -2.73 -11.81 -13.23
N VAL A 66 -4.07 -11.81 -13.21
CA VAL A 66 -4.87 -11.13 -12.17
C VAL A 66 -5.63 -12.14 -11.34
N LEU A 67 -5.49 -12.05 -10.02
CA LEU A 67 -6.23 -12.80 -9.01
C LEU A 67 -7.26 -11.86 -8.37
N GLU A 68 -8.52 -12.28 -8.33
CA GLU A 68 -9.63 -11.53 -7.70
C GLU A 68 -10.26 -12.28 -6.52
N SER A 69 -9.67 -13.42 -6.17
CA SER A 69 -10.11 -14.30 -5.09
C SER A 69 -10.04 -13.61 -3.73
N ASP A 70 -10.96 -13.98 -2.84
CA ASP A 70 -10.88 -13.49 -1.47
C ASP A 70 -9.79 -14.25 -0.71
N PRO A 71 -8.81 -13.57 -0.06
CA PRO A 71 -7.79 -14.24 0.75
C PRO A 71 -8.34 -15.11 1.90
N ALA A 72 -9.61 -14.90 2.26
CA ALA A 72 -10.29 -15.72 3.26
C ALA A 72 -11.05 -16.92 2.67
N ALA A 73 -11.16 -17.02 1.33
CA ALA A 73 -11.88 -18.08 0.66
C ALA A 73 -11.11 -19.42 0.68
N PRO A 74 -11.81 -20.55 0.70
CA PRO A 74 -11.19 -21.85 0.44
C PRO A 74 -10.50 -21.87 -0.93
N GLY A 75 -9.32 -22.47 -1.02
CA GLY A 75 -8.55 -22.59 -2.26
C GLY A 75 -7.62 -21.40 -2.55
N PHE A 76 -7.71 -20.29 -1.81
CA PHE A 76 -6.82 -19.14 -2.03
C PHE A 76 -5.34 -19.47 -1.79
N LEU A 77 -5.03 -20.29 -0.80
CA LEU A 77 -3.64 -20.67 -0.50
C LEU A 77 -3.03 -21.53 -1.63
N GLU A 78 -3.81 -22.38 -2.24
CA GLU A 78 -3.41 -23.16 -3.41
C GLU A 78 -3.20 -22.28 -4.64
N GLU A 79 -4.10 -21.32 -4.85
CA GLU A 79 -3.98 -20.32 -5.92
C GLU A 79 -2.72 -19.44 -5.72
N LEU A 80 -2.47 -18.97 -4.49
CA LEU A 80 -1.28 -18.21 -4.13
C LEU A 80 0.00 -19.03 -4.36
N ALA A 81 0.03 -20.28 -3.90
CA ALA A 81 1.18 -21.17 -4.08
C ALA A 81 1.47 -21.42 -5.56
N ALA A 82 0.44 -21.54 -6.40
CA ALA A 82 0.59 -21.74 -7.83
C ALA A 82 1.25 -20.57 -8.56
N THR A 83 1.25 -19.36 -7.98
CA THR A 83 1.96 -18.20 -8.56
C THR A 83 3.47 -18.33 -8.45
N GLY A 84 3.98 -19.10 -7.50
CA GLY A 84 5.40 -19.17 -7.18
C GLY A 84 5.98 -17.90 -6.56
N ALA A 85 5.15 -16.99 -6.06
CA ALA A 85 5.61 -15.75 -5.42
C ALA A 85 6.44 -16.07 -4.16
N GLU A 86 7.50 -15.28 -3.95
CA GLU A 86 8.38 -15.37 -2.79
C GLU A 86 8.09 -14.28 -1.76
N ALA A 87 7.69 -13.11 -2.24
CA ALA A 87 7.27 -11.98 -1.43
C ALA A 87 6.00 -11.34 -2.01
N ALA A 88 5.30 -10.56 -1.20
CA ALA A 88 4.22 -9.72 -1.70
C ALA A 88 4.45 -8.24 -1.41
N ALA A 89 4.23 -7.40 -2.42
CA ALA A 89 4.15 -5.95 -2.33
C ALA A 89 2.69 -5.52 -2.23
N VAL A 90 2.34 -4.83 -1.17
CA VAL A 90 0.95 -4.42 -0.88
C VAL A 90 0.86 -2.90 -0.88
N VAL A 91 -0.06 -2.35 -1.68
CA VAL A 91 -0.35 -0.91 -1.68
C VAL A 91 -1.85 -0.70 -1.76
N ALA A 92 -2.45 -0.22 -0.69
CA ALA A 92 -3.87 0.10 -0.59
C ALA A 92 -4.80 -1.04 -1.10
N TYR A 93 -4.53 -2.28 -0.75
CA TYR A 93 -5.34 -3.44 -1.17
C TYR A 93 -6.73 -3.46 -0.52
N GLY A 94 -6.81 -3.05 0.76
CA GLY A 94 -8.07 -2.84 1.47
C GLY A 94 -8.76 -4.11 1.97
N LYS A 95 -8.04 -5.23 2.09
CA LYS A 95 -8.50 -6.45 2.78
C LYS A 95 -7.50 -6.86 3.86
N ILE A 96 -8.03 -7.43 4.93
CA ILE A 96 -7.22 -7.99 6.01
C ILE A 96 -6.73 -9.38 5.60
N LEU A 97 -5.43 -9.60 5.73
CA LEU A 97 -4.79 -10.90 5.49
C LEU A 97 -4.70 -11.66 6.81
N LYS A 98 -5.21 -12.89 6.82
CA LYS A 98 -5.15 -13.77 8.00
C LYS A 98 -3.80 -14.45 8.09
N GLN A 99 -3.44 -14.92 9.30
CA GLN A 99 -2.13 -15.52 9.57
C GLN A 99 -1.72 -16.62 8.56
N PRO A 100 -2.57 -17.57 8.17
CA PRO A 100 -2.17 -18.59 7.18
C PRO A 100 -1.74 -17.99 5.82
N VAL A 101 -2.32 -16.86 5.41
CA VAL A 101 -1.94 -16.15 4.19
C VAL A 101 -0.61 -15.42 4.38
N LEU A 102 -0.42 -14.78 5.54
CA LEU A 102 0.83 -14.09 5.87
C LEU A 102 2.03 -15.04 5.94
N ASP A 103 1.80 -16.28 6.40
CA ASP A 103 2.84 -17.31 6.53
C ASP A 103 3.11 -18.07 5.21
N ALA A 104 2.29 -17.87 4.17
CA ALA A 104 2.37 -18.62 2.93
C ALA A 104 3.54 -18.22 2.01
N LEU A 105 4.08 -17.02 2.17
CA LEU A 105 5.20 -16.54 1.37
C LEU A 105 6.52 -16.59 2.16
N PRO A 106 7.60 -17.13 1.61
CA PRO A 106 8.86 -17.33 2.35
C PRO A 106 9.49 -16.03 2.84
N LEU A 107 9.40 -14.96 2.07
CA LEU A 107 9.92 -13.63 2.46
C LEU A 107 8.84 -12.75 3.10
N GLY A 108 7.56 -13.12 3.00
CA GLY A 108 6.43 -12.44 3.64
C GLY A 108 5.77 -11.35 2.80
N TRP A 109 4.96 -10.54 3.46
CA TRP A 109 4.11 -9.48 2.86
C TRP A 109 4.57 -8.12 3.35
N TYR A 110 4.78 -7.19 2.44
CA TYR A 110 5.27 -5.83 2.74
C TYR A 110 4.31 -4.78 2.23
N ASN A 111 3.89 -3.88 3.11
CA ASN A 111 2.99 -2.78 2.75
C ASN A 111 3.74 -1.47 2.61
N LEU A 112 3.40 -0.72 1.58
CA LEU A 112 3.74 0.69 1.45
C LEU A 112 2.63 1.51 2.11
N HIS A 113 2.94 2.14 3.24
CA HIS A 113 2.04 2.97 4.02
C HIS A 113 2.44 4.44 3.93
N PHE A 114 1.47 5.31 3.74
CA PHE A 114 1.71 6.73 3.46
C PHE A 114 1.73 7.57 4.74
N SER A 115 2.58 7.19 5.67
CA SER A 115 2.96 7.96 6.86
C SER A 115 4.34 7.53 7.38
N LEU A 116 4.87 8.28 8.35
CA LEU A 116 6.04 7.89 9.14
C LEU A 116 5.58 7.02 10.32
N LEU A 117 5.45 5.69 10.10
CA LEU A 117 5.10 4.78 11.17
C LEU A 117 6.10 4.86 12.34
N PRO A 118 5.61 4.77 13.57
CA PRO A 118 4.30 4.31 14.03
C PRO A 118 3.19 5.35 14.05
N GLN A 119 3.44 6.61 13.68
CA GLN A 119 2.40 7.65 13.59
C GLN A 119 1.44 7.36 12.43
N TRP A 120 0.16 7.60 12.64
CA TRP A 120 -0.89 7.45 11.64
C TRP A 120 -1.06 6.02 11.08
N ARG A 121 -0.96 4.99 11.94
CA ARG A 121 -1.44 3.64 11.59
C ARG A 121 -2.91 3.71 11.23
N GLY A 122 -3.34 3.05 10.15
CA GLY A 122 -4.76 2.96 9.79
C GLY A 122 -5.09 3.40 8.36
N ALA A 123 -6.37 3.75 8.13
CA ALA A 123 -6.94 3.79 6.79
C ALA A 123 -6.74 5.12 6.02
N ALA A 124 -6.44 6.23 6.71
CA ALA A 124 -6.40 7.56 6.10
C ALA A 124 -5.22 8.41 6.61
N PRO A 125 -3.97 7.91 6.53
CA PRO A 125 -2.81 8.56 7.13
C PRO A 125 -2.54 9.96 6.56
N VAL A 126 -2.60 10.13 5.26
CA VAL A 126 -2.34 11.42 4.59
C VAL A 126 -3.36 12.49 4.98
N GLN A 127 -4.65 12.11 4.98
CA GLN A 127 -5.73 13.04 5.35
C GLN A 127 -5.61 13.44 6.83
N ARG A 128 -5.25 12.50 7.70
CA ARG A 128 -5.13 12.78 9.14
C ARG A 128 -3.89 13.61 9.45
N ALA A 129 -2.77 13.41 8.77
CA ALA A 129 -1.58 14.24 8.90
C ALA A 129 -1.85 15.70 8.52
N ILE A 130 -2.49 15.95 7.36
CA ILE A 130 -2.88 17.31 6.95
C ILE A 130 -3.86 17.92 7.95
N TRP A 131 -4.88 17.17 8.37
CA TRP A 131 -5.88 17.67 9.32
C TRP A 131 -5.28 18.02 10.68
N ALA A 132 -4.27 17.27 11.12
CA ALA A 132 -3.56 17.56 12.37
C ALA A 132 -2.60 18.75 12.26
N GLY A 133 -2.35 19.27 11.05
CA GLY A 133 -1.40 20.34 10.81
C GLY A 133 0.05 19.87 10.83
N ASP A 134 0.29 18.59 10.54
CA ASP A 134 1.65 18.09 10.42
C ASP A 134 2.39 18.80 9.28
N THR A 135 3.65 19.14 9.52
CA THR A 135 4.52 19.75 8.51
C THR A 135 5.43 18.73 7.81
N LEU A 136 5.54 17.53 8.39
CA LEU A 136 6.33 16.43 7.87
C LEU A 136 5.47 15.16 7.83
N THR A 137 5.64 14.39 6.76
CA THR A 137 5.08 13.05 6.61
C THR A 137 6.04 12.19 5.79
N GLY A 138 5.58 11.08 5.26
CA GLY A 138 6.43 10.24 4.42
C GLY A 138 5.75 8.94 4.01
N ALA A 139 6.57 8.01 3.58
CA ALA A 139 6.16 6.66 3.25
C ALA A 139 6.98 5.65 4.04
N THR A 140 6.34 4.60 4.52
CA THR A 140 6.96 3.51 5.27
C THR A 140 6.72 2.19 4.56
N VAL A 141 7.77 1.44 4.30
CA VAL A 141 7.69 0.02 3.91
C VAL A 141 7.90 -0.82 5.16
N PHE A 142 6.90 -1.66 5.47
CA PHE A 142 6.93 -2.50 6.65
C PHE A 142 6.37 -3.90 6.37
N ARG A 143 6.79 -4.90 7.14
CA ARG A 143 6.26 -6.26 7.06
C ARG A 143 4.86 -6.31 7.67
N ILE A 144 3.90 -6.85 6.94
CA ILE A 144 2.53 -7.02 7.46
C ILE A 144 2.52 -8.13 8.51
N THR A 145 1.88 -7.83 9.63
CA THR A 145 1.61 -8.75 10.74
C THR A 145 0.11 -8.78 11.03
N ARG A 146 -0.29 -9.52 12.07
CA ARG A 146 -1.69 -9.58 12.50
C ARG A 146 -2.22 -8.25 12.98
N ASP A 147 -1.37 -7.45 13.63
CA ASP A 147 -1.75 -6.16 14.19
C ASP A 147 -1.67 -5.09 13.09
N MET A 148 -2.70 -4.23 13.03
CA MET A 148 -2.86 -3.25 11.97
C MET A 148 -1.69 -2.26 11.95
N ASP A 149 -0.98 -2.25 10.82
CA ASP A 149 0.15 -1.37 10.50
C ASP A 149 1.24 -1.29 11.58
N ALA A 150 1.38 -2.36 12.38
CA ALA A 150 2.27 -2.42 13.54
C ALA A 150 3.52 -3.29 13.33
N GLY A 151 3.66 -3.91 12.16
CA GLY A 151 4.78 -4.79 11.87
C GLY A 151 6.11 -4.07 11.69
N PRO A 152 7.24 -4.81 11.65
CA PRO A 152 8.59 -4.27 11.56
C PRO A 152 8.84 -3.48 10.27
N ILE A 153 9.56 -2.36 10.38
CA ILE A 153 9.86 -1.42 9.30
C ILE A 153 11.11 -1.87 8.54
N LEU A 154 11.06 -1.82 7.21
CA LEU A 154 12.23 -1.99 6.34
C LEU A 154 12.89 -0.65 6.01
N ALA A 155 12.09 0.32 5.59
CA ALA A 155 12.56 1.64 5.20
C ALA A 155 11.48 2.70 5.38
N GLN A 156 11.93 3.95 5.49
CA GLN A 156 11.07 5.13 5.50
C GLN A 156 11.67 6.23 4.64
N SER A 157 10.82 7.00 3.98
CA SER A 157 11.17 8.29 3.38
C SER A 157 10.39 9.41 4.05
N THR A 158 11.01 10.57 4.17
CA THR A 158 10.39 11.76 4.80
C THR A 158 10.22 12.86 3.76
N VAL A 159 9.06 13.51 3.76
CA VAL A 159 8.76 14.65 2.91
C VAL A 159 8.08 15.76 3.71
N GLU A 160 8.26 17.02 3.29
CA GLU A 160 7.51 18.15 3.82
C GLU A 160 6.11 18.19 3.22
N ILE A 161 5.11 18.57 4.00
CA ILE A 161 3.76 18.86 3.53
C ILE A 161 3.71 20.32 3.14
N GLY A 162 3.34 20.61 1.90
CA GLY A 162 3.21 22.00 1.42
C GLY A 162 2.07 22.73 2.13
N ALA A 163 2.25 24.04 2.39
CA ALA A 163 1.31 24.84 3.15
C ALA A 163 -0.13 24.87 2.59
N HIS A 164 -0.29 24.61 1.30
CA HIS A 164 -1.59 24.56 0.62
C HIS A 164 -1.79 23.24 -0.15
N GLU A 165 -0.99 22.23 0.17
CA GLU A 165 -1.05 20.93 -0.48
C GLU A 165 -2.28 20.16 -0.02
N THR A 166 -3.12 19.78 -0.95
CA THR A 166 -4.29 18.94 -0.66
C THR A 166 -3.88 17.49 -0.39
N SER A 167 -4.72 16.75 0.32
CA SER A 167 -4.48 15.33 0.56
C SER A 167 -4.38 14.49 -0.72
N GLY A 168 -5.05 14.90 -1.80
CA GLY A 168 -4.96 14.25 -3.10
C GLY A 168 -3.60 14.46 -3.76
N GLU A 169 -3.08 15.68 -3.74
CA GLU A 169 -1.75 16.01 -4.30
C GLU A 169 -0.64 15.34 -3.51
N LEU A 170 -0.68 15.43 -2.18
CA LEU A 170 0.29 14.77 -1.31
C LEU A 170 0.29 13.25 -1.50
N LEU A 171 -0.90 12.63 -1.57
CA LEU A 171 -1.02 11.19 -1.78
C LEU A 171 -0.46 10.75 -3.15
N ALA A 172 -0.71 11.54 -4.21
CA ALA A 172 -0.15 11.27 -5.53
C ALA A 172 1.39 11.32 -5.52
N ARG A 173 1.96 12.35 -4.89
CA ARG A 173 3.42 12.51 -4.73
C ARG A 173 4.03 11.37 -3.91
N LEU A 174 3.42 11.03 -2.77
CA LEU A 174 3.87 9.90 -1.94
C LEU A 174 3.74 8.55 -2.64
N ALA A 175 2.77 8.38 -3.55
CA ALA A 175 2.63 7.16 -4.34
C ALA A 175 3.79 6.98 -5.32
N GLU A 176 4.25 8.05 -5.96
CA GLU A 176 5.42 8.03 -6.85
C GLU A 176 6.72 7.82 -6.04
N ASP A 177 7.00 8.68 -5.07
CA ASP A 177 8.22 8.60 -4.26
C ASP A 177 8.30 7.28 -3.49
N GLY A 178 7.19 6.85 -2.88
CA GLY A 178 7.08 5.61 -2.12
C GLY A 178 7.28 4.35 -2.96
N SER A 179 6.96 4.40 -4.27
CA SER A 179 7.19 3.28 -5.17
C SER A 179 8.68 2.90 -5.23
N HIS A 180 9.56 3.88 -5.26
CA HIS A 180 11.03 3.68 -5.23
C HIS A 180 11.51 3.14 -3.89
N VAL A 181 10.93 3.61 -2.78
CA VAL A 181 11.24 3.08 -1.44
C VAL A 181 10.83 1.61 -1.33
N LEU A 182 9.65 1.25 -1.87
CA LEU A 182 9.17 -0.12 -1.89
C LEU A 182 10.08 -1.04 -2.71
N ALA A 183 10.42 -0.65 -3.93
CA ALA A 183 11.30 -1.43 -4.80
C ALA A 183 12.68 -1.64 -4.17
N ALA A 184 13.34 -0.57 -3.72
CA ALA A 184 14.64 -0.66 -3.06
C ALA A 184 14.62 -1.50 -1.78
N SER A 185 13.51 -1.46 -1.03
CA SER A 185 13.33 -2.28 0.18
C SER A 185 13.22 -3.77 -0.15
N LEU A 186 12.46 -4.13 -1.17
CA LEU A 186 12.28 -5.52 -1.60
C LEU A 186 13.56 -6.09 -2.21
N GLU A 187 14.29 -5.29 -2.99
CA GLU A 187 15.62 -5.67 -3.51
C GLU A 187 16.59 -5.96 -2.35
N ALA A 188 16.72 -5.01 -1.42
CA ALA A 188 17.61 -5.18 -0.27
C ALA A 188 17.20 -6.37 0.63
N LEU A 189 15.90 -6.67 0.72
CA LEU A 189 15.39 -7.84 1.43
C LEU A 189 15.80 -9.14 0.74
N ALA A 190 15.62 -9.24 -0.58
CA ALA A 190 15.96 -10.42 -1.37
C ALA A 190 17.46 -10.75 -1.29
N GLU A 191 18.30 -9.71 -1.27
CA GLU A 191 19.76 -9.84 -1.12
C GLU A 191 20.24 -10.02 0.33
N GLY A 192 19.34 -10.03 1.31
CA GLY A 192 19.68 -10.13 2.73
C GLY A 192 20.47 -8.93 3.28
N ARG A 193 20.40 -7.77 2.59
CA ARG A 193 21.10 -6.53 2.99
C ARG A 193 20.33 -5.71 4.04
N VAL A 194 19.05 -6.02 4.26
CA VAL A 194 18.21 -5.34 5.25
C VAL A 194 17.48 -6.34 6.14
N SER A 195 17.33 -6.00 7.41
CA SER A 195 16.50 -6.72 8.36
C SER A 195 15.43 -5.77 8.89
N PRO A 196 14.15 -6.20 8.95
CA PRO A 196 13.09 -5.36 9.50
C PRO A 196 13.36 -4.98 10.96
N ILE A 197 13.05 -3.73 11.32
CA ILE A 197 13.24 -3.16 12.66
C ILE A 197 11.87 -2.96 13.31
N GLU A 198 11.68 -3.47 14.52
CA GLU A 198 10.44 -3.31 15.28
C GLU A 198 10.09 -1.84 15.46
N GLN A 199 8.80 -1.52 15.32
CA GLN A 199 8.32 -0.16 15.57
C GLN A 199 8.46 0.18 17.06
N GLN A 200 8.86 1.43 17.33
CA GLN A 200 8.99 1.91 18.71
C GLN A 200 7.63 1.78 19.45
N PRO A 201 7.63 1.28 20.68
CA PRO A 201 6.43 1.28 21.52
C PRO A 201 6.06 2.71 21.92
N GLY A 202 4.77 2.97 22.07
CA GLY A 202 4.27 4.29 22.48
C GLY A 202 2.80 4.49 22.19
N ALA A 203 2.27 5.63 22.59
CA ALA A 203 0.94 6.09 22.20
C ALA A 203 1.08 6.93 20.93
N PHE A 204 0.49 6.44 19.84
CA PHE A 204 0.50 7.09 18.52
C PHE A 204 -0.93 7.35 18.07
N GLU A 205 -1.10 8.39 17.27
CA GLU A 205 -2.40 8.70 16.70
C GLU A 205 -2.77 7.72 15.60
N VAL A 206 -4.05 7.33 15.59
CA VAL A 206 -4.60 6.37 14.63
C VAL A 206 -5.29 7.12 13.51
N ALA A 207 -4.94 6.79 12.27
CA ALA A 207 -5.55 7.33 11.07
C ALA A 207 -6.90 6.66 10.77
N ALA A 208 -7.92 6.98 11.57
CA ALA A 208 -9.27 6.49 11.34
C ALA A 208 -9.77 6.92 9.95
N LYS A 209 -10.56 6.05 9.32
CA LYS A 209 -11.18 6.33 8.01
C LYS A 209 -11.95 7.65 8.05
N ILE A 210 -11.79 8.46 7.00
CA ILE A 210 -12.57 9.69 6.83
C ILE A 210 -14.03 9.33 6.50
N ARG A 211 -14.96 9.97 7.21
CA ARG A 211 -16.40 9.80 7.04
C ARG A 211 -17.01 11.07 6.48
N VAL A 212 -18.23 10.98 6.01
CA VAL A 212 -18.98 12.14 5.49
C VAL A 212 -19.15 13.24 6.55
N GLU A 213 -19.36 12.81 7.81
CA GLU A 213 -19.49 13.72 8.95
C GLU A 213 -18.22 14.54 9.20
N ASP A 214 -17.05 13.96 8.90
CA ASP A 214 -15.75 14.63 9.04
C ASP A 214 -15.60 15.81 8.06
N ALA A 215 -16.28 15.77 6.92
CA ALA A 215 -16.27 16.81 5.90
C ALA A 215 -17.38 17.89 6.12
N HIS A 216 -18.08 17.87 7.26
CA HIS A 216 -19.14 18.83 7.55
C HIS A 216 -18.59 20.19 7.97
N ILE A 217 -18.78 21.21 7.13
CA ILE A 217 -18.37 22.59 7.45
C ILE A 217 -19.41 23.22 8.39
N ARG A 218 -18.93 23.73 9.51
CA ARG A 218 -19.74 24.44 10.51
C ARG A 218 -19.72 25.94 10.21
N PHE A 219 -20.83 26.47 9.71
CA PHE A 219 -20.96 27.89 9.36
C PHE A 219 -21.00 28.84 10.56
N ASP A 220 -21.10 28.31 11.78
CA ASP A 220 -21.04 29.06 13.04
C ASP A 220 -19.60 29.26 13.56
N MET A 221 -18.60 28.78 12.82
CA MET A 221 -17.18 28.94 13.14
C MET A 221 -16.55 30.11 12.39
N PRO A 222 -15.53 30.77 12.94
CA PRO A 222 -14.74 31.75 12.21
C PRO A 222 -14.11 31.15 10.94
N VAL A 223 -13.98 31.95 9.86
CA VAL A 223 -13.43 31.50 8.56
C VAL A 223 -12.08 30.81 8.71
N PHE A 224 -11.18 31.34 9.52
CA PHE A 224 -9.85 30.74 9.74
C PHE A 224 -9.86 29.38 10.46
N ALA A 225 -10.99 28.96 11.01
CA ALA A 225 -11.14 27.65 11.64
C ALA A 225 -11.89 26.65 10.74
N ALA A 226 -12.34 27.10 9.55
CA ALA A 226 -13.02 26.29 8.55
C ALA A 226 -12.13 25.94 7.34
N ASP A 227 -10.93 26.49 7.30
CA ASP A 227 -9.92 26.30 6.23
C ASP A 227 -9.06 25.05 6.45
#